data_cc06daacb7ae3b16f3ebad4ff51af79a
#
_entry.id   cc06daacb7ae3b16f3ebad4ff51af79a
#
_cell.length_a   1.000
_cell.length_b   1.000
_cell.length_c   1.000
_cell.angle_alpha   90.00
_cell.angle_beta   90.00
_cell.angle_gamma   90.00
#
_symmetry.space_group_name_H-M   'P 1'
#
loop_
_entity.id
_entity.type
_entity.pdbx_description
1 polymer ?
#
loop_
_entity_poly.entity_id
_entity_poly.type
_entity_poly.pdbx_seq_one_letter_code
_entity_poly.pdbx_strand_id
1 'polypeptide(L)'
;MVRLDDKGEPEAAIAKSWTMSDDGTTYTFHLRPNLKWSNGEPLTAHDFEYAWKRTLDPDTGADNAYMLYVIKNGEAFNNGKADRNDVGVEAIDDDTLVVTLEHPTAYFLKLLASHGYYPVNKKTVENNENWGNNAETIVSNGPYKLLSWQHNGELNFVKNENYWDADEVVTKTMNWPISESQSTRLTLVEGGEADMMVEPPVADQQRLEEAGLLHIGPMLGNYYYLFNVKAEPFTNPDVRKAFSMVINRKEIVKNIVKGGKEEAYAFVPYGMLESNGTDDFREAGSYLVYEDVEQAKELIKEAGYDENHPLPPITILYNTSEMHKAIAEAIQATWHKAFGADVRLQNQETKVFLANREAGKYQVARASWVADYGDPQNFLEVFSAEDNDSQYHSEEYNELIARIRSTPDSAERDALMHKAERMIFDESLVMPLYFTTQPYVSNGTIQNYFWTVLGQVDFKKAYK
;
A
#
# COMPACT_ATOMS: atom_id res chain seq x y z
N MET A 1 11.80 -14.70 3.53
CA MET A 1 13.16 -14.58 2.99
C MET A 1 13.90 -13.47 3.72
N VAL A 2 13.54 -12.21 3.49
CA VAL A 2 14.05 -11.02 4.14
C VAL A 2 12.97 -10.38 5.00
N ARG A 3 13.31 -9.37 5.80
CA ARG A 3 12.41 -8.43 6.45
C ARG A 3 12.94 -7.01 6.24
N LEU A 4 12.14 -6.00 6.51
CA LEU A 4 12.59 -4.62 6.47
C LEU A 4 13.08 -4.21 7.86
N ASP A 5 14.14 -3.41 7.90
CA ASP A 5 14.55 -2.69 9.10
C ASP A 5 13.68 -1.44 9.33
N ASP A 6 14.03 -0.63 10.32
CA ASP A 6 13.33 0.61 10.67
C ASP A 6 13.45 1.72 9.60
N LYS A 7 14.36 1.56 8.63
CA LYS A 7 14.58 2.47 7.49
C LYS A 7 13.90 1.98 6.22
N GLY A 8 13.28 0.79 6.25
CA GLY A 8 12.68 0.16 5.08
C GLY A 8 13.66 -0.58 4.18
N GLU A 9 14.90 -0.83 4.65
CA GLU A 9 15.88 -1.58 3.89
C GLU A 9 15.83 -3.09 4.20
N PRO A 10 16.03 -3.95 3.17
CA PRO A 10 15.97 -5.40 3.34
C PRO A 10 17.12 -5.95 4.17
N GLU A 11 16.81 -6.69 5.23
CA GLU A 11 17.79 -7.43 6.01
C GLU A 11 17.52 -8.94 6.02
N ALA A 12 18.58 -9.74 6.28
CA ALA A 12 18.51 -11.19 6.30
C ALA A 12 17.58 -11.70 7.41
N ALA A 13 16.58 -12.52 7.03
CA ALA A 13 15.67 -13.19 7.94
C ALA A 13 15.78 -14.71 7.82
N ILE A 14 14.82 -15.40 7.17
CA ILE A 14 14.88 -16.84 6.90
C ILE A 14 16.06 -17.18 5.98
N ALA A 15 16.31 -16.38 4.93
CA ALA A 15 17.55 -16.45 4.19
C ALA A 15 18.68 -15.81 5.04
N LYS A 16 19.75 -16.58 5.27
CA LYS A 16 20.96 -16.07 5.93
C LYS A 16 21.82 -15.23 4.98
N SER A 17 21.76 -15.50 3.68
CA SER A 17 22.49 -14.81 2.63
C SER A 17 21.87 -15.10 1.26
N TRP A 18 22.26 -14.30 0.28
CA TRP A 18 21.92 -14.51 -1.13
C TRP A 18 23.04 -14.03 -2.03
N THR A 19 23.06 -14.55 -3.25
CA THR A 19 23.92 -14.04 -4.35
C THR A 19 23.02 -13.68 -5.52
N MET A 20 23.49 -12.74 -6.34
CA MET A 20 22.83 -12.30 -7.56
C MET A 20 23.79 -12.52 -8.74
N SER A 21 23.27 -12.97 -9.87
CA SER A 21 24.03 -13.09 -11.11
C SER A 21 24.46 -11.72 -11.65
N ASP A 22 25.51 -11.68 -12.48
CA ASP A 22 26.06 -10.44 -13.03
C ASP A 22 25.04 -9.65 -13.88
N ASP A 23 24.08 -10.34 -14.48
CA ASP A 23 23.00 -9.74 -15.26
C ASP A 23 21.79 -9.29 -14.40
N GLY A 24 21.85 -9.51 -13.08
CA GLY A 24 20.80 -9.07 -12.14
C GLY A 24 19.50 -9.87 -12.21
N THR A 25 19.45 -10.98 -12.96
CA THR A 25 18.20 -11.72 -13.18
C THR A 25 18.04 -12.97 -12.35
N THR A 26 19.12 -13.52 -11.77
CA THR A 26 19.04 -14.75 -10.98
C THR A 26 19.55 -14.52 -9.57
N TYR A 27 18.72 -14.84 -8.59
CA TYR A 27 19.06 -14.82 -7.16
C TYR A 27 19.13 -16.25 -6.62
N THR A 28 20.20 -16.57 -5.87
CA THR A 28 20.31 -17.81 -5.12
C THR A 28 20.28 -17.49 -3.64
N PHE A 29 19.22 -17.91 -2.97
CA PHE A 29 19.04 -17.71 -1.52
C PHE A 29 19.48 -18.94 -0.76
N HIS A 30 20.29 -18.71 0.30
CA HIS A 30 20.68 -19.75 1.24
C HIS A 30 19.93 -19.58 2.55
N LEU A 31 19.09 -20.53 2.89
CA LEU A 31 18.28 -20.51 4.11
C LEU A 31 19.14 -20.82 5.34
N ARG A 32 18.66 -20.43 6.50
CA ARG A 32 19.23 -20.85 7.79
C ARG A 32 18.98 -22.35 7.99
N PRO A 33 19.87 -23.05 8.67
CA PRO A 33 19.65 -24.48 8.98
C PRO A 33 18.59 -24.66 10.06
N ASN A 34 17.94 -25.84 10.08
CA ASN A 34 17.00 -26.27 11.12
C ASN A 34 15.78 -25.35 11.32
N LEU A 35 15.33 -24.70 10.27
CA LEU A 35 14.12 -23.89 10.31
C LEU A 35 12.89 -24.73 10.60
N LYS A 36 11.94 -24.16 11.34
CA LYS A 36 10.71 -24.83 11.73
C LYS A 36 9.48 -23.94 11.60
N TRP A 37 8.40 -24.56 11.26
CA TRP A 37 7.06 -24.02 11.45
C TRP A 37 6.66 -23.99 12.93
N SER A 38 5.64 -23.21 13.29
CA SER A 38 5.12 -23.10 14.66
C SER A 38 4.62 -24.44 15.26
N ASN A 39 4.25 -25.38 14.40
CA ASN A 39 3.88 -26.75 14.79
C ASN A 39 5.07 -27.71 14.95
N GLY A 40 6.31 -27.24 14.70
CA GLY A 40 7.54 -28.01 14.83
C GLY A 40 7.97 -28.78 13.55
N GLU A 41 7.16 -28.78 12.50
CA GLU A 41 7.54 -29.37 11.20
C GLU A 41 8.70 -28.58 10.59
N PRO A 42 9.59 -29.20 9.79
CA PRO A 42 10.64 -28.51 9.05
C PRO A 42 10.05 -27.46 8.10
N LEU A 43 10.71 -26.30 8.01
CA LEU A 43 10.48 -25.29 6.99
C LEU A 43 11.66 -25.29 6.03
N THR A 44 11.40 -25.42 4.76
CA THR A 44 12.42 -25.60 3.71
C THR A 44 12.20 -24.65 2.53
N ALA A 45 13.16 -24.63 1.59
CA ALA A 45 13.03 -23.89 0.34
C ALA A 45 11.81 -24.34 -0.49
N HIS A 46 11.39 -25.60 -0.37
CA HIS A 46 10.21 -26.12 -1.05
C HIS A 46 8.90 -25.47 -0.59
N ASP A 47 8.81 -24.97 0.65
CA ASP A 47 7.64 -24.23 1.13
C ASP A 47 7.51 -22.87 0.43
N PHE A 48 8.64 -22.21 0.12
CA PHE A 48 8.66 -20.96 -0.64
C PHE A 48 8.28 -21.20 -2.11
N GLU A 49 8.87 -22.20 -2.76
CA GLU A 49 8.52 -22.56 -4.12
C GLU A 49 7.01 -22.88 -4.24
N TYR A 50 6.49 -23.67 -3.32
CA TYR A 50 5.08 -24.01 -3.27
C TYR A 50 4.20 -22.76 -3.09
N ALA A 51 4.53 -21.91 -2.12
CA ALA A 51 3.75 -20.72 -1.79
C ALA A 51 3.68 -19.75 -2.98
N TRP A 52 4.82 -19.47 -3.63
CA TRP A 52 4.86 -18.50 -4.72
C TRP A 52 4.15 -19.01 -5.97
N LYS A 53 4.35 -20.29 -6.32
CA LYS A 53 3.61 -20.93 -7.41
C LYS A 53 2.12 -21.08 -7.12
N ARG A 54 1.71 -21.17 -5.84
CA ARG A 54 0.31 -21.14 -5.43
C ARG A 54 -0.29 -19.73 -5.56
N THR A 55 0.42 -18.70 -5.14
CA THR A 55 -0.05 -17.29 -5.27
C THR A 55 -0.25 -16.93 -6.75
N LEU A 56 0.61 -17.42 -7.65
CA LEU A 56 0.50 -17.22 -9.09
C LEU A 56 -0.54 -18.14 -9.78
N ASP A 57 -1.05 -19.15 -9.08
CA ASP A 57 -2.02 -20.07 -9.66
C ASP A 57 -3.37 -19.38 -9.87
N PRO A 58 -3.91 -19.33 -11.11
CA PRO A 58 -5.19 -18.68 -11.39
C PRO A 58 -6.34 -19.26 -10.56
N ASP A 59 -6.29 -20.55 -10.22
CA ASP A 59 -7.31 -21.21 -9.39
C ASP A 59 -7.28 -20.70 -7.93
N THR A 60 -6.17 -20.12 -7.48
CA THR A 60 -6.08 -19.49 -6.15
C THR A 60 -6.78 -18.14 -6.12
N GLY A 61 -6.83 -17.41 -7.24
CA GLY A 61 -7.46 -16.10 -7.34
C GLY A 61 -6.89 -15.06 -6.36
N ALA A 62 -5.55 -15.05 -6.21
CA ALA A 62 -4.89 -14.15 -5.27
C ALA A 62 -4.81 -12.71 -5.83
N ASP A 63 -5.44 -11.74 -5.16
CA ASP A 63 -5.43 -10.32 -5.57
C ASP A 63 -4.03 -9.72 -5.66
N ASN A 64 -3.08 -10.27 -4.92
CA ASN A 64 -1.68 -9.82 -4.88
C ASN A 64 -0.72 -10.62 -5.79
N ALA A 65 -1.24 -11.47 -6.71
CA ALA A 65 -0.42 -12.24 -7.65
C ALA A 65 0.50 -11.35 -8.49
N TYR A 66 0.06 -10.13 -8.83
CA TYR A 66 0.82 -9.16 -9.63
C TYR A 66 2.20 -8.83 -9.05
N MET A 67 2.36 -8.86 -7.71
CA MET A 67 3.66 -8.64 -7.06
C MET A 67 4.71 -9.67 -7.47
N LEU A 68 4.29 -10.87 -7.88
CA LEU A 68 5.16 -11.97 -8.28
C LEU A 68 5.40 -12.01 -9.80
N TYR A 69 4.84 -11.07 -10.58
CA TYR A 69 5.04 -11.03 -12.04
C TYR A 69 6.48 -10.68 -12.45
N VAL A 70 7.28 -10.18 -11.53
CA VAL A 70 8.73 -10.00 -11.72
C VAL A 70 9.47 -11.35 -11.85
N ILE A 71 8.88 -12.45 -11.36
CA ILE A 71 9.43 -13.80 -11.50
C ILE A 71 9.18 -14.28 -12.93
N LYS A 72 10.20 -14.87 -13.56
CA LYS A 72 10.13 -15.41 -14.91
C LYS A 72 8.90 -16.31 -15.10
N ASN A 73 8.14 -16.05 -16.16
CA ASN A 73 6.87 -16.70 -16.48
C ASN A 73 5.78 -16.56 -15.39
N GLY A 74 5.95 -15.70 -14.37
CA GLY A 74 4.95 -15.51 -13.30
C GLY A 74 3.62 -14.98 -13.84
N GLU A 75 3.67 -13.88 -14.58
CA GLU A 75 2.48 -13.32 -15.24
C GLU A 75 1.89 -14.26 -16.29
N ALA A 76 2.74 -14.91 -17.11
CA ALA A 76 2.29 -15.85 -18.13
C ALA A 76 1.55 -17.03 -17.50
N PHE A 77 2.03 -17.58 -16.39
CA PHE A 77 1.37 -18.66 -15.66
C PHE A 77 0.05 -18.19 -15.05
N ASN A 78 0.03 -17.04 -14.38
CA ASN A 78 -1.19 -16.49 -13.79
C ASN A 78 -2.29 -16.23 -14.84
N ASN A 79 -1.90 -15.87 -16.07
CA ASN A 79 -2.80 -15.68 -17.21
C ASN A 79 -3.09 -16.97 -18.00
N GLY A 80 -2.67 -18.14 -17.52
CA GLY A 80 -2.90 -19.44 -18.20
C GLY A 80 -2.12 -19.62 -19.51
N LYS A 81 -1.01 -18.87 -19.71
CA LYS A 81 -0.17 -18.92 -20.93
C LYS A 81 1.14 -19.68 -20.75
N ALA A 82 1.45 -20.15 -19.55
CA ALA A 82 2.62 -20.95 -19.21
C ALA A 82 2.26 -22.05 -18.21
N ASP A 83 3.10 -23.09 -18.11
CA ASP A 83 2.91 -24.13 -17.10
C ASP A 83 3.53 -23.73 -15.77
N ARG A 84 2.97 -24.27 -14.67
CA ARG A 84 3.47 -24.06 -13.29
C ARG A 84 4.98 -24.36 -13.15
N ASN A 85 5.50 -25.33 -13.90
CA ASN A 85 6.91 -25.71 -13.86
C ASN A 85 7.84 -24.74 -14.59
N ASP A 86 7.29 -23.86 -15.44
CA ASP A 86 8.05 -22.85 -16.17
C ASP A 86 8.29 -21.59 -15.34
N VAL A 87 7.60 -21.46 -14.18
CA VAL A 87 7.78 -20.33 -13.26
C VAL A 87 9.16 -20.37 -12.66
N GLY A 88 9.88 -19.25 -12.76
CA GLY A 88 11.30 -19.10 -12.39
C GLY A 88 11.58 -19.15 -10.89
N VAL A 89 11.00 -20.09 -10.15
CA VAL A 89 11.32 -20.36 -8.75
C VAL A 89 11.50 -21.85 -8.55
N GLU A 90 12.66 -22.26 -7.99
CA GLU A 90 13.04 -23.66 -7.83
C GLU A 90 13.81 -23.89 -6.52
N ALA A 91 13.34 -24.81 -5.71
CA ALA A 91 14.08 -25.31 -4.55
C ALA A 91 15.05 -26.41 -5.02
N ILE A 92 16.35 -26.09 -5.00
CA ILE A 92 17.41 -27.04 -5.42
C ILE A 92 17.60 -28.13 -4.37
N ASP A 93 17.47 -27.75 -3.11
CA ASP A 93 17.47 -28.60 -1.94
C ASP A 93 16.68 -27.93 -0.79
N ASP A 94 16.68 -28.50 0.40
CA ASP A 94 15.94 -28.00 1.55
C ASP A 94 16.35 -26.57 1.96
N ASP A 95 17.60 -26.18 1.72
CA ASP A 95 18.18 -24.91 2.20
C ASP A 95 18.51 -23.93 1.06
N THR A 96 18.28 -24.28 -0.21
CA THR A 96 18.66 -23.46 -1.36
C THR A 96 17.48 -23.21 -2.29
N LEU A 97 17.12 -21.92 -2.44
CA LEU A 97 16.09 -21.45 -3.38
C LEU A 97 16.73 -20.61 -4.49
N VAL A 98 16.49 -20.99 -5.74
CA VAL A 98 16.89 -20.21 -6.91
C VAL A 98 15.67 -19.51 -7.49
N VAL A 99 15.80 -18.20 -7.75
CA VAL A 99 14.76 -17.38 -8.33
C VAL A 99 15.30 -16.69 -9.57
N THR A 100 14.65 -16.91 -10.70
CA THR A 100 14.95 -16.23 -11.97
C THR A 100 13.87 -15.20 -12.23
N LEU A 101 14.26 -13.96 -12.53
CA LEU A 101 13.38 -12.85 -12.84
C LEU A 101 13.19 -12.69 -14.34
N GLU A 102 12.11 -12.05 -14.77
CA GLU A 102 11.90 -11.66 -16.18
C GLU A 102 12.94 -10.63 -16.63
N HIS A 103 13.27 -9.69 -15.74
CA HIS A 103 14.21 -8.61 -15.95
C HIS A 103 14.97 -8.30 -14.66
N PRO A 104 16.11 -7.64 -14.71
CA PRO A 104 16.74 -7.09 -13.51
C PRO A 104 15.74 -6.19 -12.79
N THR A 105 15.45 -6.49 -11.52
CA THR A 105 14.43 -5.76 -10.73
C THR A 105 15.08 -5.16 -9.50
N ALA A 106 15.30 -3.85 -9.50
CA ALA A 106 16.00 -3.12 -8.44
C ALA A 106 15.38 -3.30 -7.05
N TYR A 107 14.05 -3.37 -6.99
CA TYR A 107 13.28 -3.48 -5.76
C TYR A 107 12.93 -4.93 -5.36
N PHE A 108 13.49 -5.95 -6.03
CA PHE A 108 13.11 -7.36 -5.79
C PHE A 108 13.28 -7.77 -4.32
N LEU A 109 14.38 -7.38 -3.67
CA LEU A 109 14.57 -7.70 -2.25
C LEU A 109 13.53 -7.03 -1.34
N LYS A 110 13.06 -5.83 -1.67
CA LYS A 110 11.99 -5.15 -0.95
C LYS A 110 10.64 -5.86 -1.13
N LEU A 111 10.36 -6.39 -2.32
CA LEU A 111 9.18 -7.23 -2.59
C LEU A 111 9.14 -8.47 -1.68
N LEU A 112 10.28 -9.10 -1.42
CA LEU A 112 10.35 -10.31 -0.59
C LEU A 112 9.93 -10.09 0.87
N ALA A 113 9.83 -8.85 1.33
CA ALA A 113 9.30 -8.50 2.64
C ALA A 113 7.78 -8.32 2.65
N SER A 114 7.13 -8.32 1.47
CA SER A 114 5.68 -8.24 1.34
C SER A 114 5.02 -9.59 1.63
N HIS A 115 3.79 -9.55 2.15
CA HIS A 115 3.05 -10.75 2.54
C HIS A 115 2.79 -11.74 1.38
N GLY A 116 2.73 -11.26 0.12
CA GLY A 116 2.61 -12.11 -1.06
C GLY A 116 3.76 -13.10 -1.25
N TYR A 117 4.92 -12.81 -0.67
CA TYR A 117 6.11 -13.66 -0.71
C TYR A 117 6.33 -14.52 0.54
N TYR A 118 5.41 -14.46 1.51
CA TYR A 118 5.55 -15.30 2.70
C TYR A 118 5.28 -16.76 2.38
N PRO A 119 6.04 -17.70 2.98
CA PRO A 119 5.81 -19.12 2.78
C PRO A 119 4.53 -19.55 3.49
N VAL A 120 3.89 -20.59 2.96
CA VAL A 120 2.79 -21.27 3.64
C VAL A 120 3.13 -22.76 3.81
N ASN A 121 2.68 -23.36 4.91
CA ASN A 121 2.89 -24.78 5.14
C ASN A 121 2.02 -25.59 4.16
N LYS A 122 2.66 -26.22 3.16
CA LYS A 122 1.99 -26.96 2.09
C LYS A 122 0.97 -27.95 2.62
N LYS A 123 1.37 -28.78 3.59
CA LYS A 123 0.53 -29.82 4.15
C LYS A 123 -0.72 -29.26 4.82
N THR A 124 -0.59 -28.15 5.54
CA THR A 124 -1.73 -27.45 6.18
C THR A 124 -2.71 -26.91 5.14
N VAL A 125 -2.19 -26.27 4.10
CA VAL A 125 -3.00 -25.64 3.04
C VAL A 125 -3.73 -26.69 2.20
N GLU A 126 -3.06 -27.77 1.78
CA GLU A 126 -3.67 -28.82 0.95
C GLU A 126 -4.70 -29.68 1.69
N ASN A 127 -4.58 -29.79 3.01
CA ASN A 127 -5.50 -30.61 3.81
C ASN A 127 -6.72 -29.83 4.36
N ASN A 128 -6.74 -28.49 4.26
CA ASN A 128 -7.81 -27.67 4.81
C ASN A 128 -8.00 -26.38 4.01
N GLU A 129 -9.07 -26.26 3.26
CA GLU A 129 -9.42 -25.04 2.51
C GLU A 129 -9.61 -23.80 3.42
N ASN A 130 -9.98 -24.03 4.68
CA ASN A 130 -10.19 -22.97 5.66
C ASN A 130 -9.01 -22.83 6.66
N TRP A 131 -7.81 -23.23 6.27
CA TRP A 131 -6.62 -23.26 7.12
C TRP A 131 -6.30 -21.92 7.81
N GLY A 132 -6.65 -20.79 7.19
CA GLY A 132 -6.40 -19.44 7.68
C GLY A 132 -7.49 -18.87 8.59
N ASN A 133 -8.58 -19.61 8.88
CA ASN A 133 -9.77 -19.05 9.52
C ASN A 133 -9.85 -19.30 11.04
N ASN A 134 -8.99 -20.15 11.60
CA ASN A 134 -9.02 -20.49 13.01
C ASN A 134 -7.60 -20.67 13.57
N ALA A 135 -7.43 -20.36 14.84
CA ALA A 135 -6.14 -20.45 15.52
C ALA A 135 -5.55 -21.88 15.49
N GLU A 136 -6.39 -22.91 15.57
CA GLU A 136 -5.97 -24.32 15.60
C GLU A 136 -5.42 -24.79 14.25
N THR A 137 -5.76 -24.12 13.16
CA THR A 137 -5.36 -24.50 11.81
C THR A 137 -4.25 -23.63 11.23
N ILE A 138 -4.02 -22.44 11.80
CA ILE A 138 -2.95 -21.53 11.34
C ILE A 138 -1.58 -22.06 11.77
N VAL A 139 -0.74 -22.36 10.79
CA VAL A 139 0.68 -22.69 10.99
C VAL A 139 1.52 -21.55 10.43
N SER A 140 2.36 -20.95 11.25
CA SER A 140 3.16 -19.77 10.93
C SER A 140 4.65 -20.00 11.21
N ASN A 141 5.51 -19.09 10.74
CA ASN A 141 6.96 -19.13 10.97
C ASN A 141 7.51 -17.83 11.55
N GLY A 142 6.64 -16.97 12.06
CA GLY A 142 6.98 -15.69 12.69
C GLY A 142 7.38 -15.82 14.16
N PRO A 143 7.74 -14.67 14.82
CA PRO A 143 8.15 -14.63 16.23
C PRO A 143 7.03 -15.01 17.21
N TYR A 144 5.79 -14.87 16.78
CA TYR A 144 4.61 -15.23 17.55
C TYR A 144 3.74 -16.20 16.77
N LYS A 145 3.00 -17.04 17.48
CA LYS A 145 1.95 -17.90 16.93
C LYS A 145 0.60 -17.57 17.56
N LEU A 146 -0.46 -17.70 16.79
CA LEU A 146 -1.81 -17.48 17.26
C LEU A 146 -2.20 -18.61 18.21
N LEU A 147 -2.60 -18.26 19.43
CA LEU A 147 -3.06 -19.19 20.46
C LEU A 147 -4.57 -19.38 20.41
N SER A 148 -5.31 -18.28 20.28
CA SER A 148 -6.76 -18.28 20.15
C SER A 148 -7.25 -17.10 19.34
N TRP A 149 -8.37 -17.26 18.68
CA TRP A 149 -9.06 -16.24 17.92
C TRP A 149 -10.56 -16.29 18.22
N GLN A 150 -11.02 -15.29 18.94
CA GLN A 150 -12.44 -15.03 19.08
C GLN A 150 -12.84 -14.00 18.00
N HIS A 151 -13.51 -14.46 16.97
CA HIS A 151 -13.98 -13.57 15.89
C HIS A 151 -14.83 -12.43 16.47
N ASN A 152 -14.54 -11.18 16.03
CA ASN A 152 -15.12 -9.94 16.56
C ASN A 152 -14.85 -9.66 18.06
N GLY A 153 -13.94 -10.37 18.69
CA GLY A 153 -13.56 -10.22 20.09
C GLY A 153 -12.10 -9.91 20.27
N GLU A 154 -11.24 -10.93 20.25
CA GLU A 154 -9.81 -10.77 20.48
C GLU A 154 -8.96 -11.82 19.78
N LEU A 155 -7.69 -11.47 19.57
CA LEU A 155 -6.62 -12.37 19.13
C LEU A 155 -5.61 -12.49 20.27
N ASN A 156 -5.26 -13.72 20.64
CA ASN A 156 -4.23 -14.00 21.63
C ASN A 156 -3.04 -14.67 20.96
N PHE A 157 -1.86 -14.10 21.15
CA PHE A 157 -0.61 -14.62 20.61
C PHE A 157 0.32 -15.06 21.75
N VAL A 158 1.12 -16.08 21.47
CA VAL A 158 2.21 -16.51 22.31
C VAL A 158 3.51 -16.57 21.52
N LYS A 159 4.63 -16.37 22.19
CA LYS A 159 5.97 -16.56 21.61
C LYS A 159 6.05 -17.91 20.90
N ASN A 160 6.60 -17.89 19.68
CA ASN A 160 6.87 -19.10 18.92
C ASN A 160 8.28 -19.60 19.24
N GLU A 161 8.40 -20.63 20.08
CA GLU A 161 9.69 -21.21 20.47
C GLU A 161 10.41 -21.92 19.30
N ASN A 162 9.73 -22.16 18.18
CA ASN A 162 10.30 -22.69 16.95
C ASN A 162 10.79 -21.60 15.99
N TYR A 163 10.59 -20.33 16.32
CA TYR A 163 11.09 -19.22 15.50
C TYR A 163 12.62 -19.23 15.45
N TRP A 164 13.20 -19.01 14.27
CA TRP A 164 14.64 -19.10 14.07
C TRP A 164 15.47 -18.16 14.95
N ASP A 165 14.86 -17.09 15.43
CA ASP A 165 15.49 -16.05 16.26
C ASP A 165 14.70 -15.89 17.58
N ALA A 166 14.22 -17.01 18.11
CA ALA A 166 13.36 -17.01 19.30
C ALA A 166 14.04 -16.39 20.53
N ASP A 167 15.37 -16.49 20.65
CA ASP A 167 16.12 -15.93 21.78
C ASP A 167 16.03 -14.39 21.85
N GLU A 168 15.81 -13.72 20.72
CA GLU A 168 15.61 -12.27 20.64
C GLU A 168 14.16 -11.82 20.93
N VAL A 169 13.22 -12.76 21.06
CA VAL A 169 11.80 -12.46 21.36
C VAL A 169 11.61 -12.40 22.87
N VAL A 170 11.41 -11.21 23.39
CA VAL A 170 11.34 -10.96 24.84
C VAL A 170 9.92 -11.17 25.39
N THR A 171 8.93 -10.57 24.74
CA THR A 171 7.51 -10.65 25.13
C THR A 171 6.97 -12.06 24.91
N LYS A 172 6.36 -12.65 25.95
CA LYS A 172 5.87 -14.03 25.88
C LYS A 172 4.45 -14.14 25.32
N THR A 173 3.62 -13.13 25.55
CA THR A 173 2.21 -13.11 25.13
C THR A 173 1.79 -11.73 24.67
N MET A 174 0.89 -11.67 23.71
CA MET A 174 0.21 -10.43 23.27
C MET A 174 -1.29 -10.70 23.18
N ASN A 175 -2.09 -9.75 23.62
CA ASN A 175 -3.54 -9.75 23.45
C ASN A 175 -3.93 -8.56 22.56
N TRP A 176 -4.74 -8.82 21.55
CA TRP A 176 -5.23 -7.81 20.59
C TRP A 176 -6.75 -7.77 20.62
N PRO A 177 -7.37 -6.91 21.47
CA PRO A 177 -8.81 -6.69 21.43
C PRO A 177 -9.23 -6.11 20.07
N ILE A 178 -10.30 -6.65 19.48
CA ILE A 178 -10.86 -6.21 18.22
C ILE A 178 -12.07 -5.33 18.50
N SER A 179 -12.06 -4.10 18.02
CA SER A 179 -13.20 -3.19 18.06
C SER A 179 -13.21 -2.28 16.85
N GLU A 180 -14.34 -2.17 16.17
CA GLU A 180 -14.53 -1.20 15.07
C GLU A 180 -14.61 0.24 15.58
N SER A 181 -15.07 0.44 16.82
CA SER A 181 -15.20 1.75 17.44
C SER A 181 -13.85 2.33 17.88
N GLN A 182 -13.40 3.38 17.21
CA GLN A 182 -12.18 4.11 17.59
C GLN A 182 -12.27 4.65 19.04
N SER A 183 -13.44 5.17 19.46
CA SER A 183 -13.64 5.67 20.82
C SER A 183 -13.56 4.57 21.85
N THR A 184 -14.06 3.37 21.56
CA THR A 184 -13.92 2.19 22.45
C THR A 184 -12.46 1.81 22.60
N ARG A 185 -11.69 1.73 21.47
CA ARG A 185 -10.26 1.43 21.53
C ARG A 185 -9.49 2.46 22.35
N LEU A 186 -9.83 3.76 22.19
CA LEU A 186 -9.20 4.84 22.97
C LEU A 186 -9.48 4.70 24.47
N THR A 187 -10.73 4.35 24.84
CA THR A 187 -11.11 4.12 26.25
C THR A 187 -10.30 2.97 26.86
N LEU A 188 -10.04 1.89 26.13
CA LEU A 188 -9.21 0.77 26.61
C LEU A 188 -7.76 1.23 26.90
N VAL A 189 -7.19 2.09 26.05
CA VAL A 189 -5.82 2.58 26.27
C VAL A 189 -5.77 3.58 27.45
N GLU A 190 -6.72 4.51 27.54
CA GLU A 190 -6.78 5.46 28.64
C GLU A 190 -7.12 4.80 29.98
N GLY A 191 -7.90 3.71 29.96
CA GLY A 191 -8.21 2.90 31.12
C GLY A 191 -7.07 1.94 31.55
N GLY A 192 -6.02 1.81 30.74
CA GLY A 192 -4.91 0.90 31.00
C GLY A 192 -5.19 -0.57 30.72
N GLU A 193 -6.31 -0.88 30.04
CA GLU A 193 -6.67 -2.23 29.60
C GLU A 193 -5.96 -2.62 28.30
N ALA A 194 -5.56 -1.64 27.48
CA ALA A 194 -4.68 -1.79 26.34
C ALA A 194 -3.49 -0.84 26.43
N ASP A 195 -2.38 -1.17 25.79
CA ASP A 195 -1.15 -0.37 25.84
C ASP A 195 -1.04 0.57 24.65
N MET A 196 -1.67 0.20 23.53
CA MET A 196 -1.54 0.91 22.25
C MET A 196 -2.82 0.73 21.43
N MET A 197 -3.11 1.72 20.58
CA MET A 197 -4.10 1.62 19.52
C MET A 197 -3.65 2.40 18.28
N VAL A 198 -4.11 1.99 17.11
CA VAL A 198 -3.93 2.72 15.85
C VAL A 198 -5.16 3.54 15.51
N GLU A 199 -4.96 4.58 14.69
CA GLU A 199 -6.04 5.43 14.16
C GLU A 199 -6.99 5.97 15.25
N PRO A 200 -6.50 6.80 16.18
CA PRO A 200 -7.36 7.42 17.17
C PRO A 200 -8.39 8.36 16.53
N PRO A 201 -9.55 8.60 17.21
CA PRO A 201 -10.55 9.53 16.71
C PRO A 201 -9.93 10.90 16.40
N VAL A 202 -10.21 11.48 15.23
CA VAL A 202 -9.67 12.78 14.81
C VAL A 202 -10.02 13.89 15.80
N ALA A 203 -11.20 13.83 16.41
CA ALA A 203 -11.63 14.79 17.41
C ALA A 203 -10.75 14.81 18.68
N ASP A 204 -10.16 13.68 19.06
CA ASP A 204 -9.33 13.53 20.25
C ASP A 204 -7.84 13.78 19.99
N GLN A 205 -7.39 13.81 18.74
CA GLN A 205 -5.96 13.86 18.40
C GLN A 205 -5.24 15.06 19.03
N GLN A 206 -5.84 16.25 19.04
CA GLN A 206 -5.22 17.43 19.66
C GLN A 206 -5.02 17.23 21.17
N ARG A 207 -6.02 16.71 21.87
CA ARG A 207 -5.93 16.41 23.31
C ARG A 207 -4.89 15.37 23.61
N LEU A 208 -4.80 14.34 22.76
CA LEU A 208 -3.81 13.25 22.88
C LEU A 208 -2.39 13.73 22.60
N GLU A 209 -2.22 14.64 21.64
CA GLU A 209 -0.93 15.29 21.34
C GLU A 209 -0.47 16.14 22.52
N GLU A 210 -1.34 17.00 23.06
CA GLU A 210 -1.07 17.82 24.25
C GLU A 210 -0.72 16.96 25.48
N ALA A 211 -1.29 15.75 25.58
CA ALA A 211 -0.99 14.78 26.64
C ALA A 211 0.28 13.95 26.37
N GLY A 212 0.93 14.09 25.21
CA GLY A 212 2.11 13.31 24.81
C GLY A 212 1.83 11.82 24.53
N LEU A 213 0.56 11.48 24.25
CA LEU A 213 0.12 10.11 23.99
C LEU A 213 -0.03 9.81 22.48
N LEU A 214 -0.23 10.84 21.65
CA LEU A 214 -0.30 10.71 20.20
C LEU A 214 1.09 10.63 19.60
N HIS A 215 1.30 9.62 18.78
CA HIS A 215 2.53 9.42 18.00
C HIS A 215 2.17 9.29 16.53
N ILE A 216 3.12 9.66 15.66
CA ILE A 216 2.96 9.54 14.21
C ILE A 216 4.00 8.57 13.70
N GLY A 217 3.55 7.43 13.21
CA GLY A 217 4.38 6.45 12.52
C GLY A 217 4.47 6.72 11.02
N PRO A 218 5.49 6.21 10.33
CA PRO A 218 5.63 6.32 8.89
C PRO A 218 4.55 5.48 8.18
N MET A 219 4.15 5.91 6.98
CA MET A 219 3.31 5.13 6.07
C MET A 219 3.47 5.68 4.65
N LEU A 220 4.05 4.89 3.76
CA LEU A 220 4.17 5.23 2.35
C LEU A 220 2.79 5.12 1.68
N GLY A 221 2.11 6.22 1.54
CA GLY A 221 0.81 6.24 0.91
C GLY A 221 0.30 7.65 0.62
N ASN A 222 -0.75 7.70 -0.18
CA ASN A 222 -1.42 8.93 -0.55
C ASN A 222 -2.94 8.78 -0.48
N TYR A 223 -3.61 9.92 -0.42
CA TYR A 223 -5.06 10.03 -0.54
C TYR A 223 -5.38 11.07 -1.62
N TYR A 224 -6.22 10.68 -2.57
CA TYR A 224 -6.53 11.48 -3.74
C TYR A 224 -7.95 11.23 -4.23
N TYR A 225 -8.38 12.01 -5.20
CA TYR A 225 -9.56 11.72 -5.99
C TYR A 225 -9.15 11.39 -7.42
N LEU A 226 -9.78 10.38 -7.98
CA LEU A 226 -9.67 9.97 -9.37
C LEU A 226 -10.71 10.68 -10.21
N PHE A 227 -10.31 11.12 -11.38
CA PHE A 227 -11.23 11.50 -12.45
C PHE A 227 -11.40 10.34 -13.42
N ASN A 228 -12.65 10.01 -13.75
CA ASN A 228 -12.92 9.09 -14.86
C ASN A 228 -12.76 9.85 -16.19
N VAL A 229 -11.69 9.55 -16.92
CA VAL A 229 -11.34 10.26 -18.15
C VAL A 229 -12.34 10.00 -19.30
N LYS A 230 -13.27 9.06 -19.15
CA LYS A 230 -14.35 8.76 -20.10
C LYS A 230 -15.69 9.40 -19.76
N ALA A 231 -15.80 10.05 -18.58
CA ALA A 231 -17.05 10.65 -18.11
C ALA A 231 -17.03 12.18 -18.22
N GLU A 232 -18.06 12.76 -18.86
CA GLU A 232 -18.22 14.22 -18.91
C GLU A 232 -18.44 14.82 -17.50
N PRO A 233 -17.87 16.00 -17.20
CA PRO A 233 -17.05 16.86 -18.06
C PRO A 233 -15.54 16.51 -18.05
N PHE A 234 -15.15 15.41 -17.41
CA PHE A 234 -13.77 15.03 -17.14
C PHE A 234 -13.07 14.30 -18.31
N THR A 235 -13.67 14.26 -19.48
CA THR A 235 -13.01 13.86 -20.73
C THR A 235 -11.92 14.87 -21.14
N ASN A 236 -12.09 16.15 -20.76
CA ASN A 236 -11.11 17.21 -21.01
C ASN A 236 -10.10 17.34 -19.85
N PRO A 237 -8.76 17.19 -20.10
CA PRO A 237 -7.71 17.31 -19.07
C PRO A 237 -7.67 18.69 -18.40
N ASP A 238 -7.97 19.77 -19.14
CA ASP A 238 -7.95 21.13 -18.56
C ASP A 238 -9.09 21.32 -17.53
N VAL A 239 -10.23 20.66 -17.74
CA VAL A 239 -11.31 20.62 -16.74
C VAL A 239 -10.84 19.88 -15.49
N ARG A 240 -10.23 18.70 -15.63
CA ARG A 240 -9.68 17.95 -14.49
C ARG A 240 -8.64 18.79 -13.73
N LYS A 241 -7.75 19.45 -14.46
CA LYS A 241 -6.75 20.35 -13.91
C LYS A 241 -7.38 21.49 -13.10
N ALA A 242 -8.35 22.18 -13.69
CA ALA A 242 -9.05 23.28 -13.05
C ALA A 242 -9.73 22.84 -11.72
N PHE A 243 -10.39 21.69 -11.73
CA PHE A 243 -11.03 21.13 -10.53
C PHE A 243 -10.04 20.79 -9.41
N SER A 244 -8.82 20.38 -9.76
CA SER A 244 -7.74 20.13 -8.80
C SER A 244 -7.11 21.43 -8.26
N MET A 245 -6.96 22.45 -9.10
CA MET A 245 -6.27 23.71 -8.77
C MET A 245 -7.02 24.59 -7.76
N VAL A 246 -8.31 24.41 -7.58
CA VAL A 246 -9.11 25.23 -6.63
C VAL A 246 -9.14 24.64 -5.22
N ILE A 247 -8.58 23.43 -5.02
CA ILE A 247 -8.61 22.74 -3.72
C ILE A 247 -7.51 23.28 -2.80
N ASN A 248 -7.89 23.81 -1.66
CA ASN A 248 -6.98 24.18 -0.60
C ASN A 248 -6.62 22.95 0.26
N ARG A 249 -5.50 22.32 -0.08
CA ARG A 249 -5.01 21.09 0.58
C ARG A 249 -4.67 21.33 2.04
N LYS A 250 -4.06 22.46 2.32
CA LYS A 250 -3.68 22.86 3.69
C LYS A 250 -4.88 22.93 4.63
N GLU A 251 -6.00 23.49 4.18
CA GLU A 251 -7.22 23.54 4.99
C GLU A 251 -7.81 22.15 5.23
N ILE A 252 -7.78 21.26 4.24
CA ILE A 252 -8.23 19.87 4.40
C ILE A 252 -7.34 19.14 5.41
N VAL A 253 -6.02 19.22 5.25
CA VAL A 253 -5.06 18.57 6.15
C VAL A 253 -5.21 19.08 7.57
N LYS A 254 -5.21 20.41 7.76
CA LYS A 254 -5.22 21.04 9.07
C LYS A 254 -6.55 20.85 9.83
N ASN A 255 -7.68 20.93 9.13
CA ASN A 255 -8.99 21.04 9.78
C ASN A 255 -9.81 19.76 9.74
N ILE A 256 -9.58 18.86 8.75
CA ILE A 256 -10.39 17.65 8.54
C ILE A 256 -9.62 16.39 8.91
N VAL A 257 -8.44 16.17 8.31
CA VAL A 257 -7.76 14.85 8.44
C VAL A 257 -6.76 14.77 9.59
N LYS A 258 -6.03 15.85 9.87
CA LYS A 258 -5.04 15.93 10.96
C LYS A 258 -4.03 14.74 10.96
N GLY A 259 -3.55 14.32 12.14
CA GLY A 259 -2.77 13.09 12.30
C GLY A 259 -1.39 13.12 11.65
N GLY A 260 -0.74 14.28 11.58
CA GLY A 260 0.61 14.43 11.00
C GLY A 260 0.66 14.25 9.48
N LYS A 261 -0.48 14.26 8.80
CA LYS A 261 -0.54 14.18 7.34
C LYS A 261 0.00 15.45 6.70
N GLU A 262 0.61 15.28 5.51
CA GLU A 262 1.20 16.38 4.75
C GLU A 262 0.45 16.61 3.45
N GLU A 263 0.36 17.86 3.00
CA GLU A 263 -0.28 18.20 1.75
C GLU A 263 0.41 17.54 0.56
N ALA A 264 -0.34 16.91 -0.34
CA ALA A 264 0.18 16.30 -1.53
C ALA A 264 0.02 17.18 -2.77
N TYR A 265 1.14 17.59 -3.35
CA TYR A 265 1.23 18.32 -4.63
C TYR A 265 1.83 17.47 -5.74
N ALA A 266 1.93 16.17 -5.51
CA ALA A 266 2.42 15.15 -6.41
C ALA A 266 1.80 13.79 -6.02
N PHE A 267 2.17 12.70 -6.68
CA PHE A 267 1.54 11.40 -6.45
C PHE A 267 2.37 10.47 -5.57
N VAL A 268 3.68 10.37 -5.81
CA VAL A 268 4.60 9.56 -5.01
C VAL A 268 4.88 10.28 -3.67
N PRO A 269 4.71 9.63 -2.52
CA PRO A 269 4.94 10.23 -1.21
C PRO A 269 6.42 10.35 -0.87
N TYR A 270 6.72 11.10 0.21
CA TYR A 270 8.04 11.11 0.85
C TYR A 270 8.39 9.75 1.45
N GLY A 271 9.70 9.49 1.62
CA GLY A 271 10.23 8.29 2.27
C GLY A 271 10.67 7.20 1.30
N MET A 272 10.71 7.46 -0.01
CA MET A 272 11.28 6.58 -1.02
C MET A 272 12.56 7.20 -1.57
N LEU A 273 13.65 6.42 -1.54
CA LEU A 273 14.95 6.90 -2.00
C LEU A 273 15.10 6.74 -3.52
N GLU A 274 15.86 7.66 -4.12
CA GLU A 274 16.41 7.49 -5.45
C GLU A 274 17.54 6.45 -5.48
N SER A 275 17.97 6.06 -6.66
CA SER A 275 19.03 5.06 -6.90
C SER A 275 20.38 5.39 -6.24
N ASN A 276 20.62 6.64 -5.88
CA ASN A 276 21.82 7.03 -5.13
C ASN A 276 21.78 6.62 -3.64
N GLY A 277 20.62 6.14 -3.14
CA GLY A 277 20.41 5.68 -1.78
C GLY A 277 20.41 6.77 -0.70
N THR A 278 20.36 8.04 -1.08
CA THR A 278 20.42 9.18 -0.15
C THR A 278 19.32 10.22 -0.36
N ASP A 279 19.00 10.50 -1.62
CA ASP A 279 18.04 11.54 -1.96
C ASP A 279 16.61 10.95 -1.96
N ASP A 280 15.68 11.67 -1.36
CA ASP A 280 14.27 11.31 -1.39
C ASP A 280 13.68 11.65 -2.77
N PHE A 281 12.97 10.69 -3.38
CA PHE A 281 12.37 10.84 -4.69
C PHE A 281 11.41 12.04 -4.76
N ARG A 282 10.64 12.27 -3.69
CA ARG A 282 9.72 13.41 -3.67
C ARG A 282 10.44 14.73 -3.52
N GLU A 283 11.52 14.80 -2.73
CA GLU A 283 12.32 16.02 -2.56
C GLU A 283 13.11 16.36 -3.83
N ALA A 284 13.65 15.35 -4.52
CA ALA A 284 14.34 15.52 -5.81
C ALA A 284 13.38 15.93 -6.94
N GLY A 285 12.10 15.54 -6.82
CA GLY A 285 11.05 15.89 -7.78
C GLY A 285 10.49 17.30 -7.60
N SER A 286 9.61 17.68 -8.52
CA SER A 286 8.92 18.97 -8.47
C SER A 286 7.51 18.82 -7.91
N TYR A 287 6.93 19.90 -7.40
CA TYR A 287 5.48 20.01 -7.26
C TYR A 287 4.83 20.01 -8.65
N LEU A 288 3.86 19.14 -8.84
CA LEU A 288 3.18 18.93 -10.13
C LEU A 288 1.76 19.52 -10.15
N VAL A 289 1.24 19.89 -8.98
CA VAL A 289 -0.02 20.60 -8.81
C VAL A 289 0.26 21.90 -8.05
N TYR A 290 -0.42 22.96 -8.41
CA TYR A 290 -0.43 24.23 -7.69
C TYR A 290 -1.87 24.75 -7.58
N GLU A 291 -2.10 25.60 -6.60
CA GLU A 291 -3.41 26.17 -6.30
C GLU A 291 -3.50 27.56 -6.95
N ASP A 292 -4.40 27.72 -7.92
CA ASP A 292 -4.68 29.00 -8.58
C ASP A 292 -6.15 29.04 -9.04
N VAL A 293 -6.97 29.74 -8.28
CA VAL A 293 -8.42 29.83 -8.54
C VAL A 293 -8.73 30.61 -9.81
N GLU A 294 -7.98 31.66 -10.11
CA GLU A 294 -8.26 32.49 -11.28
C GLU A 294 -7.87 31.78 -12.57
N GLN A 295 -6.71 31.14 -12.59
CA GLN A 295 -6.32 30.30 -13.74
C GLN A 295 -7.29 29.12 -13.93
N ALA A 296 -7.76 28.50 -12.84
CA ALA A 296 -8.74 27.43 -12.93
C ALA A 296 -10.05 27.89 -13.60
N LYS A 297 -10.53 29.09 -13.28
CA LYS A 297 -11.72 29.69 -13.94
C LYS A 297 -11.49 29.95 -15.43
N GLU A 298 -10.30 30.37 -15.80
CA GLU A 298 -9.93 30.57 -17.20
C GLU A 298 -9.98 29.24 -17.97
N LEU A 299 -9.38 28.18 -17.42
CA LEU A 299 -9.41 26.84 -18.01
C LEU A 299 -10.84 26.31 -18.20
N ILE A 300 -11.74 26.51 -17.24
CA ILE A 300 -13.15 26.11 -17.35
C ILE A 300 -13.85 26.87 -18.50
N LYS A 301 -13.56 28.17 -18.62
CA LYS A 301 -14.11 29.01 -19.70
C LYS A 301 -13.55 28.61 -21.07
N GLU A 302 -12.24 28.33 -21.16
CA GLU A 302 -11.59 27.87 -22.40
C GLU A 302 -12.12 26.48 -22.82
N ALA A 303 -12.49 25.64 -21.85
CA ALA A 303 -13.17 24.37 -22.10
C ALA A 303 -14.64 24.52 -22.58
N GLY A 304 -15.15 25.76 -22.66
CA GLY A 304 -16.48 26.06 -23.21
C GLY A 304 -17.59 26.14 -22.18
N TYR A 305 -17.27 26.14 -20.88
CA TYR A 305 -18.28 26.26 -19.81
C TYR A 305 -18.36 27.69 -19.30
N ASP A 306 -19.57 28.27 -19.36
CA ASP A 306 -19.90 29.61 -18.90
C ASP A 306 -21.36 29.68 -18.40
N GLU A 307 -21.88 30.88 -18.14
CA GLU A 307 -23.26 31.10 -17.70
C GLU A 307 -24.31 30.58 -18.69
N ASN A 308 -23.99 30.55 -20.00
CA ASN A 308 -24.90 30.07 -21.06
C ASN A 308 -24.75 28.56 -21.32
N HIS A 309 -23.58 28.03 -20.98
CA HIS A 309 -23.22 26.61 -21.12
C HIS A 309 -22.64 26.11 -19.79
N PRO A 310 -23.48 25.88 -18.76
CA PRO A 310 -23.00 25.49 -17.45
C PRO A 310 -22.41 24.08 -17.43
N LEU A 311 -21.53 23.84 -16.48
CA LEU A 311 -21.03 22.49 -16.19
C LEU A 311 -22.21 21.53 -15.95
N PRO A 312 -22.14 20.29 -16.48
CA PRO A 312 -23.14 19.27 -16.15
C PRO A 312 -23.08 18.93 -14.65
N PRO A 313 -24.14 18.35 -14.07
CA PRO A 313 -24.11 17.85 -12.71
C PRO A 313 -22.99 16.83 -12.52
N ILE A 314 -22.22 16.98 -11.43
CA ILE A 314 -21.08 16.16 -11.08
C ILE A 314 -21.40 15.31 -9.86
N THR A 315 -21.04 14.04 -9.89
CA THR A 315 -21.18 13.14 -8.75
C THR A 315 -19.81 12.74 -8.20
N ILE A 316 -19.60 12.96 -6.90
CA ILE A 316 -18.44 12.45 -6.15
C ILE A 316 -18.85 11.17 -5.47
N LEU A 317 -18.19 10.07 -5.82
CA LEU A 317 -18.37 8.74 -5.24
C LEU A 317 -17.35 8.50 -4.10
N TYR A 318 -17.83 8.04 -2.94
CA TYR A 318 -16.98 7.66 -1.81
C TYR A 318 -17.59 6.51 -1.00
N ASN A 319 -16.76 5.74 -0.29
CA ASN A 319 -17.22 4.69 0.62
C ASN A 319 -17.50 5.25 2.02
N THR A 320 -18.34 4.56 2.76
CA THR A 320 -18.82 4.97 4.08
C THR A 320 -17.68 5.21 5.08
N SER A 321 -17.49 6.47 5.44
CA SER A 321 -16.58 6.96 6.47
C SER A 321 -16.90 8.43 6.75
N GLU A 322 -16.90 8.84 8.01
CA GLU A 322 -17.11 10.24 8.40
C GLU A 322 -16.01 11.15 7.83
N MET A 323 -14.77 10.68 7.79
CA MET A 323 -13.65 11.43 7.21
C MET A 323 -13.82 11.59 5.69
N HIS A 324 -14.18 10.53 4.96
CA HIS A 324 -14.40 10.62 3.52
C HIS A 324 -15.55 11.57 3.19
N LYS A 325 -16.64 11.53 3.98
CA LYS A 325 -17.75 12.43 3.85
C LYS A 325 -17.34 13.89 4.05
N ALA A 326 -16.63 14.19 5.14
CA ALA A 326 -16.17 15.55 5.43
C ALA A 326 -15.26 16.13 4.34
N ILE A 327 -14.36 15.31 3.78
CA ILE A 327 -13.51 15.71 2.64
C ILE A 327 -14.37 15.97 1.40
N ALA A 328 -15.30 15.06 1.06
CA ALA A 328 -16.19 15.22 -0.08
C ALA A 328 -17.07 16.47 0.02
N GLU A 329 -17.59 16.79 1.22
CA GLU A 329 -18.36 18.02 1.50
C GLU A 329 -17.49 19.28 1.32
N ALA A 330 -16.23 19.26 1.75
CA ALA A 330 -15.30 20.38 1.55
C ALA A 330 -14.99 20.61 0.06
N ILE A 331 -14.78 19.52 -0.71
CA ILE A 331 -14.58 19.57 -2.16
C ILE A 331 -15.84 20.12 -2.86
N GLN A 332 -17.02 19.60 -2.52
CA GLN A 332 -18.31 20.05 -3.04
C GLN A 332 -18.50 21.57 -2.85
N ALA A 333 -18.27 22.04 -1.64
CA ALA A 333 -18.39 23.47 -1.31
C ALA A 333 -17.38 24.33 -2.10
N THR A 334 -16.15 23.85 -2.25
CA THR A 334 -15.10 24.55 -2.99
C THR A 334 -15.42 24.63 -4.48
N TRP A 335 -15.85 23.55 -5.11
CA TRP A 335 -16.20 23.52 -6.52
C TRP A 335 -17.47 24.35 -6.82
N HIS A 336 -18.47 24.30 -5.92
CA HIS A 336 -19.62 25.19 -6.03
C HIS A 336 -19.22 26.67 -5.94
N LYS A 337 -18.38 27.03 -5.01
CA LYS A 337 -17.90 28.41 -4.83
C LYS A 337 -17.08 28.90 -6.02
N ALA A 338 -16.20 28.05 -6.57
CA ALA A 338 -15.30 28.44 -7.66
C ALA A 338 -15.98 28.53 -9.02
N PHE A 339 -16.86 27.56 -9.33
CA PHE A 339 -17.41 27.33 -10.67
C PHE A 339 -18.95 27.37 -10.74
N GLY A 340 -19.67 27.49 -9.61
CA GLY A 340 -21.12 27.32 -9.58
C GLY A 340 -21.59 25.87 -9.87
N ALA A 341 -20.69 24.90 -9.80
CA ALA A 341 -20.97 23.51 -10.15
C ALA A 341 -22.06 22.88 -9.26
N ASP A 342 -23.00 22.13 -9.88
CA ASP A 342 -23.96 21.27 -9.18
C ASP A 342 -23.25 19.95 -8.84
N VAL A 343 -22.75 19.83 -7.60
CA VAL A 343 -22.00 18.67 -7.14
C VAL A 343 -22.85 17.83 -6.19
N ARG A 344 -23.00 16.54 -6.49
CA ARG A 344 -23.73 15.56 -5.69
C ARG A 344 -22.78 14.59 -5.02
N LEU A 345 -23.08 14.21 -3.77
CA LEU A 345 -22.31 13.26 -3.00
C LEU A 345 -23.01 11.90 -3.00
N GLN A 346 -22.29 10.85 -3.38
CA GLN A 346 -22.82 9.49 -3.40
C GLN A 346 -21.98 8.60 -2.48
N ASN A 347 -22.59 8.22 -1.34
CA ASN A 347 -22.01 7.28 -0.40
C ASN A 347 -22.39 5.84 -0.79
N GLN A 348 -21.45 4.91 -0.67
CA GLN A 348 -21.68 3.48 -0.86
C GLN A 348 -20.95 2.65 0.21
N GLU A 349 -21.46 1.44 0.47
CA GLU A 349 -20.72 0.44 1.25
C GLU A 349 -19.41 0.08 0.52
N THR A 350 -18.36 -0.29 1.27
CA THR A 350 -16.99 -0.41 0.73
C THR A 350 -16.89 -1.37 -0.45
N LYS A 351 -17.50 -2.56 -0.38
CA LYS A 351 -17.42 -3.55 -1.49
C LYS A 351 -18.12 -3.07 -2.74
N VAL A 352 -19.30 -2.46 -2.58
CA VAL A 352 -20.08 -1.89 -3.70
C VAL A 352 -19.33 -0.71 -4.32
N PHE A 353 -18.72 0.13 -3.49
CA PHE A 353 -17.90 1.25 -3.92
C PHE A 353 -16.70 0.78 -4.76
N LEU A 354 -15.94 -0.20 -4.27
CA LEU A 354 -14.77 -0.73 -4.99
C LEU A 354 -15.18 -1.31 -6.34
N ALA A 355 -16.20 -2.16 -6.39
CA ALA A 355 -16.70 -2.74 -7.64
C ALA A 355 -17.20 -1.69 -8.65
N ASN A 356 -17.84 -0.60 -8.18
CA ASN A 356 -18.29 0.47 -9.07
C ASN A 356 -17.14 1.35 -9.55
N ARG A 357 -16.11 1.58 -8.72
CA ARG A 357 -14.91 2.33 -9.09
C ARG A 357 -14.13 1.57 -10.16
N GLU A 358 -13.83 0.30 -9.94
CA GLU A 358 -13.16 -0.61 -10.86
C GLU A 358 -13.90 -0.73 -12.20
N ALA A 359 -15.23 -0.82 -12.16
CA ALA A 359 -16.06 -0.82 -13.36
C ALA A 359 -16.22 0.55 -14.05
N GLY A 360 -15.54 1.62 -13.58
CA GLY A 360 -15.63 2.96 -14.14
C GLY A 360 -17.03 3.62 -13.99
N LYS A 361 -17.85 3.19 -13.03
CA LYS A 361 -19.22 3.73 -12.83
C LYS A 361 -19.21 4.95 -11.90
N TYR A 362 -18.42 5.96 -12.24
CA TYR A 362 -18.30 7.21 -11.50
C TYR A 362 -17.81 8.33 -12.42
N GLN A 363 -17.97 9.59 -12.00
CA GLN A 363 -17.33 10.75 -12.62
C GLN A 363 -16.05 11.14 -11.85
N VAL A 364 -16.18 11.26 -10.51
CA VAL A 364 -15.09 11.50 -9.58
C VAL A 364 -15.23 10.53 -8.42
N ALA A 365 -14.16 9.82 -8.07
CA ALA A 365 -14.17 8.86 -6.97
C ALA A 365 -13.01 9.10 -6.01
N ARG A 366 -13.24 8.93 -4.72
CA ARG A 366 -12.15 8.94 -3.76
C ARG A 366 -11.25 7.72 -3.99
N ALA A 367 -9.97 7.89 -3.75
CA ALA A 367 -9.01 6.80 -3.79
C ALA A 367 -7.89 7.01 -2.76
N SER A 368 -7.14 5.98 -2.52
CA SER A 368 -5.90 6.00 -1.76
C SER A 368 -5.04 4.84 -2.22
N TRP A 369 -3.74 5.01 -2.18
CA TRP A 369 -2.78 3.94 -2.39
C TRP A 369 -1.82 3.89 -1.21
N VAL A 370 -1.58 2.71 -0.69
CA VAL A 370 -0.54 2.44 0.30
C VAL A 370 0.45 1.50 -0.36
N ALA A 371 1.73 1.81 -0.26
CA ALA A 371 2.76 1.05 -0.94
C ALA A 371 2.77 -0.42 -0.50
N ASP A 372 2.82 -1.33 -1.46
CA ASP A 372 3.07 -2.75 -1.23
C ASP A 372 4.56 -3.04 -1.05
N TYR A 373 5.41 -2.16 -1.58
CA TYR A 373 6.87 -2.18 -1.45
C TYR A 373 7.45 -0.76 -1.58
N GLY A 374 8.63 -0.54 -1.02
CA GLY A 374 9.25 0.78 -0.94
C GLY A 374 10.01 1.18 -2.20
N ASP A 375 9.29 1.35 -3.32
CA ASP A 375 9.84 1.86 -4.58
C ASP A 375 8.80 2.77 -5.27
N PRO A 376 9.21 3.93 -5.85
CA PRO A 376 8.28 4.86 -6.53
C PRO A 376 7.44 4.22 -7.63
N GLN A 377 7.96 3.19 -8.31
CA GLN A 377 7.23 2.46 -9.34
C GLN A 377 5.89 1.92 -8.85
N ASN A 378 5.78 1.52 -7.57
CA ASN A 378 4.54 0.98 -7.00
C ASN A 378 3.36 1.97 -7.08
N PHE A 379 3.65 3.26 -7.06
CA PHE A 379 2.64 4.30 -7.28
C PHE A 379 2.38 4.57 -8.77
N LEU A 380 3.43 4.50 -9.57
CA LEU A 380 3.34 4.86 -10.99
C LEU A 380 2.64 3.78 -11.83
N GLU A 381 2.86 2.51 -11.52
CA GLU A 381 2.30 1.40 -12.28
C GLU A 381 0.76 1.26 -12.16
N VAL A 382 0.15 1.92 -11.17
CA VAL A 382 -1.32 1.92 -10.96
C VAL A 382 -2.10 2.39 -12.21
N PHE A 383 -1.50 3.23 -13.05
CA PHE A 383 -2.14 3.79 -14.26
C PHE A 383 -1.80 3.02 -15.54
N SER A 384 -0.97 1.97 -15.47
CA SER A 384 -0.56 1.18 -16.63
C SER A 384 -1.41 -0.08 -16.86
N ALA A 385 -2.21 -0.50 -15.88
CA ALA A 385 -3.10 -1.64 -16.02
C ALA A 385 -4.23 -1.36 -17.03
N GLU A 386 -4.66 -2.38 -17.76
CA GLU A 386 -5.76 -2.26 -18.73
C GLU A 386 -7.09 -1.87 -18.07
N ASP A 387 -7.29 -2.30 -16.83
CA ASP A 387 -8.48 -2.10 -15.99
C ASP A 387 -8.25 -1.07 -14.88
N ASN A 388 -7.27 -0.15 -15.06
CA ASN A 388 -7.04 0.87 -14.05
C ASN A 388 -8.27 1.73 -13.77
N ASP A 389 -8.44 2.08 -12.52
CA ASP A 389 -9.63 2.78 -12.01
C ASP A 389 -9.94 4.10 -12.74
N SER A 390 -8.92 4.83 -13.24
CA SER A 390 -9.11 6.12 -13.94
C SER A 390 -9.68 5.96 -15.35
N GLN A 391 -9.72 4.74 -15.89
CA GLN A 391 -10.08 4.40 -17.28
C GLN A 391 -9.12 5.05 -18.32
N TYR A 392 -7.93 5.45 -17.89
CA TYR A 392 -6.88 6.00 -18.73
C TYR A 392 -6.14 4.88 -19.47
N HIS A 393 -5.91 5.08 -20.76
CA HIS A 393 -5.13 4.17 -21.60
C HIS A 393 -4.17 4.95 -22.46
N SER A 394 -2.87 4.73 -22.29
CA SER A 394 -1.81 5.33 -23.07
C SER A 394 -0.72 4.31 -23.35
N GLU A 395 -0.50 4.03 -24.63
CA GLU A 395 0.59 3.16 -25.09
C GLU A 395 1.96 3.75 -24.66
N GLU A 396 2.16 5.07 -24.80
CA GLU A 396 3.39 5.74 -24.36
C GLU A 396 3.64 5.56 -22.87
N TYR A 397 2.59 5.65 -22.02
CA TYR A 397 2.72 5.44 -20.59
C TYR A 397 3.07 3.99 -20.27
N ASN A 398 2.40 3.05 -20.91
CA ASN A 398 2.62 1.61 -20.69
C ASN A 398 4.04 1.21 -21.13
N GLU A 399 4.54 1.72 -22.27
CA GLU A 399 5.92 1.52 -22.70
C GLU A 399 6.92 2.14 -21.71
N LEU A 400 6.62 3.31 -21.17
CA LEU A 400 7.46 3.96 -20.15
C LEU A 400 7.54 3.12 -18.87
N ILE A 401 6.41 2.61 -18.36
CA ILE A 401 6.38 1.72 -17.18
C ILE A 401 7.13 0.41 -17.47
N ALA A 402 6.95 -0.19 -18.63
CA ALA A 402 7.70 -1.39 -19.02
C ALA A 402 9.22 -1.14 -19.06
N ARG A 403 9.63 0.04 -19.54
CA ARG A 403 11.03 0.45 -19.52
C ARG A 403 11.55 0.68 -18.11
N ILE A 404 10.79 1.31 -17.21
CA ILE A 404 11.14 1.49 -15.79
C ILE A 404 11.38 0.11 -15.14
N ARG A 405 10.47 -0.85 -15.38
CA ARG A 405 10.57 -2.22 -14.84
C ARG A 405 11.86 -2.94 -15.27
N SER A 406 12.31 -2.72 -16.51
CA SER A 406 13.48 -3.39 -17.08
C SER A 406 14.79 -2.60 -16.96
N THR A 407 14.76 -1.37 -16.44
CA THR A 407 15.96 -0.56 -16.22
C THR A 407 16.55 -0.85 -14.84
N PRO A 408 17.85 -1.21 -14.74
CA PRO A 408 18.52 -1.37 -13.45
C PRO A 408 18.45 -0.10 -12.61
N ASP A 409 18.60 -0.24 -11.31
CA ASP A 409 18.61 0.88 -10.37
C ASP A 409 19.71 1.88 -10.74
N SER A 410 19.32 3.10 -11.12
CA SER A 410 20.19 4.08 -11.71
C SER A 410 19.50 5.44 -11.85
N ALA A 411 20.28 6.49 -11.99
CA ALA A 411 19.77 7.83 -12.30
C ALA A 411 18.94 7.89 -13.60
N GLU A 412 19.15 6.95 -14.54
CA GLU A 412 18.28 6.83 -15.73
C GLU A 412 16.88 6.35 -15.30
N ARG A 413 16.80 5.36 -14.43
CA ARG A 413 15.53 4.83 -13.91
C ARG A 413 14.78 5.90 -13.12
N ASP A 414 15.49 6.66 -12.27
CA ASP A 414 14.92 7.79 -11.51
C ASP A 414 14.29 8.82 -12.46
N ALA A 415 15.03 9.22 -13.51
CA ALA A 415 14.55 10.17 -14.51
C ALA A 415 13.30 9.66 -15.25
N LEU A 416 13.23 8.35 -15.56
CA LEU A 416 12.05 7.73 -16.18
C LEU A 416 10.86 7.74 -15.23
N MET A 417 11.06 7.46 -13.93
CA MET A 417 10.01 7.50 -12.91
C MET A 417 9.46 8.92 -12.73
N HIS A 418 10.33 9.94 -12.66
CA HIS A 418 9.90 11.34 -12.64
C HIS A 418 9.13 11.74 -13.92
N LYS A 419 9.54 11.21 -15.09
CA LYS A 419 8.77 11.43 -16.33
C LYS A 419 7.38 10.79 -16.22
N ALA A 420 7.26 9.56 -15.71
CA ALA A 420 5.99 8.89 -15.55
C ALA A 420 5.05 9.65 -14.60
N GLU A 421 5.57 10.11 -13.45
CA GLU A 421 4.79 10.92 -12.52
C GLU A 421 4.29 12.22 -13.18
N ARG A 422 5.14 12.89 -13.96
CA ARG A 422 4.75 14.09 -14.69
C ARG A 422 3.62 13.84 -15.68
N MET A 423 3.65 12.72 -16.40
CA MET A 423 2.58 12.36 -17.35
C MET A 423 1.21 12.18 -16.66
N ILE A 424 1.17 11.66 -15.42
CA ILE A 424 -0.07 11.56 -14.63
C ILE A 424 -0.69 12.96 -14.43
N PHE A 425 0.15 13.99 -14.23
CA PHE A 425 -0.30 15.36 -13.97
C PHE A 425 -0.50 16.19 -15.24
N ASP A 426 0.25 15.93 -16.31
CA ASP A 426 -0.02 16.53 -17.63
C ASP A 426 -1.42 16.13 -18.11
N GLU A 427 -1.82 14.90 -17.86
CA GLU A 427 -3.16 14.38 -18.10
C GLU A 427 -4.17 14.67 -16.97
N SER A 428 -3.70 15.21 -15.85
CA SER A 428 -4.55 15.51 -14.67
C SER A 428 -5.46 14.35 -14.25
N LEU A 429 -4.91 13.13 -14.18
CA LEU A 429 -5.67 11.91 -13.87
C LEU A 429 -6.18 11.90 -12.44
N VAL A 430 -5.46 12.58 -11.55
CA VAL A 430 -5.72 12.58 -10.10
C VAL A 430 -5.73 14.01 -9.53
N MET A 431 -6.44 14.14 -8.44
CA MET A 431 -6.42 15.29 -7.56
C MET A 431 -5.84 14.83 -6.20
N PRO A 432 -4.51 14.90 -6.01
CA PRO A 432 -3.89 14.50 -4.74
C PRO A 432 -4.30 15.49 -3.65
N LEU A 433 -4.50 14.98 -2.43
CA LEU A 433 -4.88 15.79 -1.28
C LEU A 433 -3.82 15.77 -0.19
N TYR A 434 -3.39 14.59 0.25
CA TYR A 434 -2.37 14.46 1.28
C TYR A 434 -1.61 13.13 1.18
N PHE A 435 -0.40 13.11 1.75
CA PHE A 435 0.35 11.90 2.03
C PHE A 435 -0.07 11.31 3.38
N THR A 436 -0.15 9.98 3.44
CA THR A 436 -0.63 9.28 4.62
C THR A 436 0.44 9.14 5.70
N THR A 437 -0.01 8.99 6.92
CA THR A 437 0.80 8.64 8.08
C THR A 437 0.06 7.60 8.89
N GLN A 438 0.74 6.96 9.84
CA GLN A 438 0.13 6.04 10.80
C GLN A 438 0.04 6.70 12.19
N PRO A 439 -1.03 7.46 12.49
CA PRO A 439 -1.24 7.96 13.84
C PRO A 439 -1.59 6.81 14.79
N TYR A 440 -0.95 6.78 15.95
CA TYR A 440 -1.24 5.80 16.99
C TYR A 440 -1.14 6.44 18.38
N VAL A 441 -1.82 5.83 19.34
CA VAL A 441 -1.75 6.20 20.76
C VAL A 441 -0.99 5.12 21.50
N SER A 442 -0.05 5.52 22.34
CA SER A 442 0.69 4.63 23.23
C SER A 442 0.74 5.24 24.62
N ASN A 443 0.46 4.45 25.65
CA ASN A 443 0.60 4.86 27.05
C ASN A 443 2.06 4.78 27.56
N GLY A 444 3.02 4.43 26.67
CA GLY A 444 4.46 4.37 26.96
C GLY A 444 4.92 3.12 27.72
N THR A 445 4.05 2.16 27.99
CA THR A 445 4.42 0.92 28.71
C THR A 445 5.17 -0.06 27.83
N ILE A 446 4.88 -0.11 26.52
CA ILE A 446 5.59 -0.94 25.55
C ILE A 446 6.83 -0.18 25.06
N GLN A 447 7.97 -0.84 25.09
CA GLN A 447 9.25 -0.33 24.65
C GLN A 447 9.83 -1.20 23.53
N ASN A 448 10.78 -0.64 22.75
CA ASN A 448 11.59 -1.35 21.76
C ASN A 448 10.79 -2.05 20.64
N TYR A 449 9.76 -1.37 20.13
CA TYR A 449 9.07 -1.69 18.89
C TYR A 449 9.38 -0.60 17.84
N PHE A 450 9.15 -0.89 16.57
CA PHE A 450 9.24 0.13 15.52
C PHE A 450 8.15 -0.06 14.46
N TRP A 451 7.87 1.01 13.72
CA TRP A 451 6.99 1.00 12.56
C TRP A 451 7.82 0.92 11.30
N THR A 452 7.50 0.00 10.41
CA THR A 452 8.06 -0.02 9.06
C THR A 452 7.46 1.11 8.23
N VAL A 453 8.14 1.49 7.17
CA VAL A 453 7.64 2.50 6.21
C VAL A 453 6.35 2.06 5.49
N LEU A 454 5.98 0.80 5.55
CA LEU A 454 4.72 0.26 5.04
C LEU A 454 3.58 0.31 6.07
N GLY A 455 3.76 1.02 7.19
CA GLY A 455 2.75 1.16 8.25
C GLY A 455 2.53 -0.10 9.09
N GLN A 456 3.47 -1.04 9.06
CA GLN A 456 3.43 -2.25 9.90
C GLN A 456 4.27 -2.05 11.15
N VAL A 457 3.85 -2.63 12.27
CA VAL A 457 4.60 -2.58 13.52
C VAL A 457 5.33 -3.88 13.79
N ASP A 458 6.62 -3.80 14.10
CA ASP A 458 7.44 -4.93 14.54
C ASP A 458 7.54 -4.96 16.06
N PHE A 459 6.96 -5.99 16.68
CA PHE A 459 7.01 -6.27 18.11
C PHE A 459 8.02 -7.35 18.49
N LYS A 460 8.87 -7.80 17.58
CA LYS A 460 9.82 -8.90 17.84
C LYS A 460 10.64 -8.68 19.11
N LYS A 461 11.18 -7.47 19.27
CA LYS A 461 12.01 -7.08 20.41
C LYS A 461 11.26 -6.26 21.46
N ALA A 462 9.94 -6.11 21.34
CA ALA A 462 9.16 -5.32 22.27
C ALA A 462 9.10 -5.97 23.66
N TYR A 463 9.04 -5.12 24.69
CA TYR A 463 8.87 -5.53 26.08
C TYR A 463 8.09 -4.48 26.87
N LYS A 464 7.57 -4.91 28.01
CA LYS A 464 6.93 -4.07 29.06
C LYS A 464 7.86 -3.86 30.24
#